data_6999f113432d519f3e7ad97d4b9d2dce
#
_entry.id   6999f113432d519f3e7ad97d4b9d2dce
#
_cell.length_a   1.000
_cell.length_b   1.000
_cell.length_c   1.000
_cell.angle_alpha   90.00
_cell.angle_beta   90.00
_cell.angle_gamma   90.00
#
_symmetry.space_group_name_H-M   'P 1'
#
loop_
_entity.id
_entity.type
_entity.pdbx_description
1 polymer ?
#
loop_
_entity_poly.entity_id
_entity_poly.type
_entity_poly.pdbx_seq_one_letter_code
_entity_poly.pdbx_strand_id
1 'polypeptide(L)'
;GIDCLRIRLYNPTTFLWYTFMYILITFFFKLFAAMPLRLLHALAGVLGCAVYYLRREDRERVFDNMRTAGLQPDEAAVKAVFRETVKGGLELPVAFFRRPESIEKLFVEVRGWEHVQAALDAGEGLLFITPHIGSYDLAGRYISQRLPFPLTAMYKPPKLKAMDEVMQAGRVRGKGKT
;
A
#
# COMPACT_ATOMS: atom_id res chain seq x y z
N GLY A 1 4.51 37.51 21.67
CA GLY A 1 3.82 37.44 20.42
C GLY A 1 2.62 36.53 20.59
N ILE A 2 1.41 37.08 20.45
CA ILE A 2 0.15 36.36 20.54
C ILE A 2 -0.02 35.61 19.21
N ASP A 3 0.23 34.32 19.20
CA ASP A 3 -0.11 33.48 18.05
C ASP A 3 -1.62 33.48 17.88
N CYS A 4 -2.05 34.27 16.89
CA CYS A 4 -3.43 34.40 16.47
C CYS A 4 -3.93 33.01 16.03
N LEU A 5 -4.81 32.39 16.81
CA LEU A 5 -5.55 31.19 16.45
C LEU A 5 -6.25 31.45 15.11
N ARG A 6 -5.67 31.00 14.02
CA ARG A 6 -6.30 31.01 12.70
C ARG A 6 -7.42 29.98 12.71
N ILE A 7 -8.59 30.34 13.23
CA ILE A 7 -9.83 29.58 13.04
C ILE A 7 -10.10 29.59 11.53
N ARG A 8 -9.66 28.54 10.84
CA ARG A 8 -10.02 28.30 9.46
C ARG A 8 -11.52 27.96 9.48
N LEU A 9 -12.37 28.94 9.18
CA LEU A 9 -13.81 28.71 8.98
C LEU A 9 -13.95 27.58 7.95
N TYR A 10 -14.40 26.44 8.41
CA TYR A 10 -14.59 25.25 7.58
C TYR A 10 -15.76 25.54 6.64
N ASN A 11 -15.48 25.62 5.32
CA ASN A 11 -16.54 25.75 4.33
C ASN A 11 -17.41 24.48 4.35
N PRO A 12 -18.72 24.56 4.65
CA PRO A 12 -19.59 23.40 4.78
C PRO A 12 -19.58 22.47 3.57
N THR A 13 -19.46 23.03 2.37
CA THR A 13 -19.40 22.25 1.13
C THR A 13 -18.12 21.42 1.05
N THR A 14 -16.98 21.97 1.47
CA THR A 14 -15.70 21.27 1.50
C THR A 14 -15.73 20.13 2.53
N PHE A 15 -16.39 20.33 3.65
CA PHE A 15 -16.57 19.31 4.69
C PHE A 15 -17.44 18.15 4.20
N LEU A 16 -18.58 18.45 3.59
CA LEU A 16 -19.49 17.44 3.03
C LEU A 16 -18.81 16.61 1.94
N TRP A 17 -18.08 17.28 1.03
CA TRP A 17 -17.32 16.63 -0.03
C TRP A 17 -16.22 15.70 0.53
N TYR A 18 -15.49 16.18 1.52
CA TYR A 18 -14.47 15.38 2.20
C TYR A 18 -15.07 14.14 2.87
N THR A 19 -16.15 14.32 3.64
CA THR A 19 -16.83 13.22 4.33
C THR A 19 -17.38 12.20 3.34
N PHE A 20 -17.99 12.66 2.24
CA PHE A 20 -18.45 11.78 1.17
C PHE A 20 -17.30 10.96 0.57
N MET A 21 -16.18 11.59 0.23
CA MET A 21 -15.01 10.92 -0.31
C MET A 21 -14.42 9.90 0.67
N TYR A 22 -14.33 10.24 1.95
CA TYR A 22 -13.86 9.32 2.99
C TYR A 22 -14.74 8.08 3.10
N ILE A 23 -16.06 8.26 3.13
CA ILE A 23 -17.02 7.15 3.19
C ILE A 23 -16.91 6.28 1.93
N LEU A 24 -16.86 6.90 0.76
CA LEU A 24 -16.75 6.21 -0.52
C LEU A 24 -15.48 5.37 -0.62
N ILE A 25 -14.33 5.95 -0.29
CA ILE A 25 -13.04 5.26 -0.29
C ILE A 25 -13.07 4.09 0.70
N THR A 26 -13.54 4.35 1.93
CA THR A 26 -13.64 3.31 2.97
C THR A 26 -14.55 2.17 2.54
N PHE A 27 -15.67 2.47 1.90
CA PHE A 27 -16.60 1.47 1.36
C PHE A 27 -15.92 0.57 0.31
N PHE A 28 -15.26 1.17 -0.69
CA PHE A 28 -14.55 0.41 -1.71
C PHE A 28 -13.39 -0.39 -1.14
N PHE A 29 -12.65 0.16 -0.18
CA PHE A 29 -11.57 -0.58 0.49
C PHE A 29 -12.11 -1.80 1.24
N LYS A 30 -13.22 -1.67 1.97
CA LYS A 30 -13.84 -2.82 2.65
C LYS A 30 -14.38 -3.84 1.66
N LEU A 31 -14.99 -3.39 0.55
CA LEU A 31 -15.48 -4.26 -0.50
C LEU A 31 -14.33 -5.08 -1.11
N PHE A 32 -13.23 -4.45 -1.53
CA PHE A 32 -12.07 -5.12 -2.08
C PHE A 32 -11.37 -6.03 -1.06
N ALA A 33 -11.28 -5.61 0.20
CA ALA A 33 -10.73 -6.44 1.26
C ALA A 33 -11.53 -7.75 1.48
N ALA A 34 -12.84 -7.72 1.25
CA ALA A 34 -13.70 -8.89 1.37
C ALA A 34 -13.60 -9.85 0.18
N MET A 35 -13.13 -9.39 -0.98
CA MET A 35 -13.05 -10.20 -2.21
C MET A 35 -11.95 -11.25 -2.11
N PRO A 36 -12.13 -12.45 -2.69
CA PRO A 36 -11.05 -13.42 -2.83
C PRO A 36 -9.87 -12.84 -3.60
N LEU A 37 -8.63 -13.11 -3.16
CA LEU A 37 -7.43 -12.54 -3.77
C LEU A 37 -7.30 -12.88 -5.27
N ARG A 38 -7.73 -14.10 -5.66
CA ARG A 38 -7.75 -14.52 -7.08
C ARG A 38 -8.63 -13.62 -7.94
N LEU A 39 -9.79 -13.20 -7.41
CA LEU A 39 -10.71 -12.30 -8.12
C LEU A 39 -10.13 -10.89 -8.21
N LEU A 40 -9.51 -10.38 -7.13
CA LEU A 40 -8.78 -9.11 -7.15
C LEU A 40 -7.67 -9.11 -8.20
N HIS A 41 -6.89 -10.18 -8.29
CA HIS A 41 -5.81 -10.30 -9.27
C HIS A 41 -6.33 -10.40 -10.71
N ALA A 42 -7.44 -11.09 -10.93
CA ALA A 42 -8.09 -11.13 -12.25
C ALA A 42 -8.57 -9.72 -12.66
N LEU A 43 -9.23 -9.00 -11.75
CA LEU A 43 -9.66 -7.62 -11.95
C LEU A 43 -8.45 -6.70 -12.22
N ALA A 44 -7.39 -6.84 -11.42
CA ALA A 44 -6.15 -6.08 -11.62
C ALA A 44 -5.50 -6.35 -12.98
N GLY A 45 -5.57 -7.59 -13.46
CA GLY A 45 -5.09 -7.95 -14.79
C GLY A 45 -5.80 -7.17 -15.91
N VAL A 46 -7.12 -7.08 -15.83
CA VAL A 46 -7.95 -6.31 -16.79
C VAL A 46 -7.67 -4.82 -16.67
N LEU A 47 -7.72 -4.28 -15.44
CA LEU A 47 -7.48 -2.86 -15.19
C LEU A 47 -6.04 -2.45 -15.56
N GLY A 48 -5.05 -3.29 -15.26
CA GLY A 48 -3.65 -3.04 -15.63
C GLY A 48 -3.46 -2.96 -17.14
N CYS A 49 -4.13 -3.83 -17.91
CA CYS A 49 -4.16 -3.71 -19.37
C CYS A 49 -4.81 -2.40 -19.82
N ALA A 50 -5.94 -2.02 -19.24
CA ALA A 50 -6.61 -0.77 -19.58
C ALA A 50 -5.69 0.45 -19.28
N VAL A 51 -5.06 0.48 -18.10
CA VAL A 51 -4.11 1.55 -17.73
C VAL A 51 -2.93 1.60 -18.69
N TYR A 52 -2.39 0.47 -19.11
CA TYR A 52 -1.31 0.41 -20.11
C TYR A 52 -1.67 1.14 -21.42
N TYR A 53 -2.90 0.97 -21.92
CA TYR A 53 -3.33 1.63 -23.14
C TYR A 53 -3.67 3.11 -22.93
N LEU A 54 -4.24 3.47 -21.79
CA LEU A 54 -4.69 4.82 -21.49
C LEU A 54 -3.55 5.75 -21.05
N ARG A 55 -2.50 5.22 -20.41
CA ARG A 55 -1.44 6.01 -19.79
C ARG A 55 -0.14 5.94 -20.61
N ARG A 56 -0.15 6.60 -21.78
CA ARG A 56 0.99 6.57 -22.71
C ARG A 56 2.29 7.05 -22.08
N GLU A 57 2.27 8.19 -21.36
CA GLU A 57 3.47 8.75 -20.73
C GLU A 57 4.08 7.79 -19.69
N ASP A 58 3.24 7.16 -18.86
CA ASP A 58 3.71 6.20 -17.88
C ASP A 58 4.29 4.96 -18.56
N ARG A 59 3.71 4.53 -19.67
CA ARG A 59 4.23 3.42 -20.46
C ARG A 59 5.61 3.72 -21.04
N GLU A 60 5.80 4.88 -21.64
CA GLU A 60 7.10 5.33 -22.17
C GLU A 60 8.14 5.40 -21.03
N ARG A 61 7.78 5.93 -19.88
CA ARG A 61 8.62 5.98 -18.70
C ARG A 61 9.04 4.60 -18.20
N VAL A 62 8.14 3.60 -18.23
CA VAL A 62 8.48 2.23 -17.86
C VAL A 62 9.48 1.64 -18.85
N PHE A 63 9.29 1.82 -20.17
CA PHE A 63 10.26 1.42 -21.18
C PHE A 63 11.63 2.02 -20.92
N ASP A 64 11.70 3.33 -20.65
CA ASP A 64 12.98 4.03 -20.44
C ASP A 64 13.66 3.60 -19.14
N ASN A 65 12.91 3.38 -18.07
CA ASN A 65 13.45 2.86 -16.82
C ASN A 65 14.05 1.44 -17.00
N MET A 66 13.37 0.58 -17.71
CA MET A 66 13.87 -0.77 -17.99
C MET A 66 15.13 -0.74 -18.85
N ARG A 67 15.19 0.12 -19.88
CA ARG A 67 16.41 0.32 -20.70
C ARG A 67 17.57 0.87 -19.87
N THR A 68 17.29 1.83 -18.99
CA THR A 68 18.30 2.39 -18.08
C THR A 68 18.88 1.33 -17.15
N ALA A 69 18.06 0.36 -16.75
CA ALA A 69 18.50 -0.81 -15.98
C ALA A 69 19.23 -1.88 -16.80
N GLY A 70 19.52 -1.62 -18.08
CA GLY A 70 20.23 -2.55 -18.97
C GLY A 70 19.36 -3.66 -19.53
N LEU A 71 18.03 -3.58 -19.37
CA LEU A 71 17.08 -4.55 -19.92
C LEU A 71 16.67 -4.18 -21.35
N GLN A 72 16.23 -5.19 -22.11
CA GLN A 72 15.58 -4.98 -23.41
C GLN A 72 14.09 -5.30 -23.29
N PRO A 73 13.27 -4.32 -22.87
CA PRO A 73 11.86 -4.56 -22.64
C PRO A 73 11.11 -4.70 -23.96
N ASP A 74 10.22 -5.68 -24.01
CA ASP A 74 9.17 -5.79 -25.01
C ASP A 74 7.82 -5.28 -24.44
N GLU A 75 6.80 -5.21 -25.28
CA GLU A 75 5.46 -4.80 -24.85
C GLU A 75 4.86 -5.73 -23.81
N ALA A 76 5.15 -7.02 -23.84
CA ALA A 76 4.63 -8.00 -22.90
C ALA A 76 5.19 -7.75 -21.49
N ALA A 77 6.50 -7.48 -21.39
CA ALA A 77 7.16 -7.12 -20.15
C ALA A 77 6.57 -5.82 -19.54
N VAL A 78 6.40 -4.79 -20.37
CA VAL A 78 5.84 -3.52 -19.90
C VAL A 78 4.36 -3.67 -19.48
N LYS A 79 3.56 -4.42 -20.24
CA LYS A 79 2.18 -4.76 -19.82
C LYS A 79 2.15 -5.51 -18.48
N ALA A 80 3.11 -6.43 -18.27
CA ALA A 80 3.22 -7.13 -16.98
C ALA A 80 3.47 -6.16 -15.82
N VAL A 81 4.36 -5.17 -15.98
CA VAL A 81 4.61 -4.13 -14.97
C VAL A 81 3.32 -3.41 -14.59
N PHE A 82 2.51 -2.99 -15.57
CA PHE A 82 1.23 -2.33 -15.30
C PHE A 82 0.25 -3.23 -14.55
N ARG A 83 0.16 -4.51 -14.94
CA ARG A 83 -0.72 -5.48 -14.26
C ARG A 83 -0.28 -5.71 -12.82
N GLU A 84 1.00 -5.91 -12.57
CA GLU A 84 1.54 -6.12 -11.22
C GLU A 84 1.42 -4.86 -10.35
N THR A 85 1.62 -3.66 -10.93
CA THR A 85 1.40 -2.38 -10.22
C THR A 85 -0.06 -2.24 -9.75
N VAL A 86 -1.03 -2.56 -10.62
CA VAL A 86 -2.45 -2.51 -10.26
C VAL A 86 -2.80 -3.59 -9.24
N LYS A 87 -2.21 -4.79 -9.31
CA LYS A 87 -2.37 -5.82 -8.26
C LYS A 87 -1.94 -5.28 -6.90
N GLY A 88 -0.73 -4.71 -6.79
CA GLY A 88 -0.24 -4.10 -5.55
C GLY A 88 -1.20 -3.04 -5.01
N GLY A 89 -1.75 -2.19 -5.89
CA GLY A 89 -2.75 -1.19 -5.51
C GLY A 89 -4.06 -1.80 -4.97
N LEU A 90 -4.55 -2.89 -5.57
CA LEU A 90 -5.75 -3.60 -5.11
C LEU A 90 -5.51 -4.48 -3.87
N GLU A 91 -4.26 -4.76 -3.53
CA GLU A 91 -3.88 -5.45 -2.30
C GLU A 91 -3.82 -4.53 -1.07
N LEU A 92 -3.71 -3.21 -1.25
CA LEU A 92 -3.76 -2.24 -0.15
C LEU A 92 -5.00 -2.41 0.76
N PRO A 93 -6.23 -2.50 0.23
CA PRO A 93 -7.41 -2.80 1.03
C PRO A 93 -7.31 -4.09 1.82
N VAL A 94 -6.70 -5.12 1.25
CA VAL A 94 -6.48 -6.41 1.91
C VAL A 94 -5.55 -6.23 3.12
N ALA A 95 -4.41 -5.57 2.93
CA ALA A 95 -3.46 -5.28 3.99
C ALA A 95 -4.08 -4.46 5.13
N PHE A 96 -4.96 -3.49 4.81
CA PHE A 96 -5.49 -2.55 5.79
C PHE A 96 -6.75 -3.04 6.51
N PHE A 97 -7.59 -3.84 5.84
CA PHE A 97 -8.93 -4.15 6.36
C PHE A 97 -9.15 -5.62 6.72
N ARG A 98 -8.32 -6.56 6.25
CA ARG A 98 -8.43 -7.96 6.69
C ARG A 98 -7.96 -8.16 8.12
N ARG A 99 -8.49 -9.22 8.73
CA ARG A 99 -8.09 -9.66 10.07
C ARG A 99 -6.65 -10.22 10.03
N PRO A 100 -5.89 -10.10 11.13
CA PRO A 100 -4.52 -10.62 11.24
C PRO A 100 -4.36 -12.06 10.76
N GLU A 101 -5.23 -12.94 11.23
CA GLU A 101 -5.19 -14.38 10.91
C GLU A 101 -5.41 -14.65 9.41
N SER A 102 -6.19 -13.79 8.74
CA SER A 102 -6.42 -13.88 7.29
C SER A 102 -5.22 -13.39 6.49
N ILE A 103 -4.49 -12.40 7.01
CA ILE A 103 -3.24 -11.93 6.41
C ILE A 103 -2.17 -13.01 6.52
N GLU A 104 -2.01 -13.62 7.71
CA GLU A 104 -1.01 -14.65 7.95
C GLU A 104 -1.14 -15.83 6.98
N LYS A 105 -2.35 -16.25 6.68
CA LYS A 105 -2.64 -17.34 5.73
C LYS A 105 -2.26 -17.03 4.28
N LEU A 106 -1.97 -15.77 3.93
CA LEU A 106 -1.50 -15.40 2.60
C LEU A 106 -0.02 -15.69 2.38
N PHE A 107 0.74 -15.84 3.46
CA PHE A 107 2.17 -16.10 3.41
C PHE A 107 2.40 -17.61 3.46
N VAL A 108 2.85 -18.18 2.34
CA VAL A 108 3.14 -19.61 2.21
C VAL A 108 4.48 -19.95 2.86
N GLU A 109 5.44 -19.05 2.74
CA GLU A 109 6.79 -19.22 3.26
C GLU A 109 7.37 -17.86 3.66
N VAL A 110 8.12 -17.82 4.74
CA VAL A 110 8.90 -16.65 5.18
C VAL A 110 10.31 -17.11 5.47
N ARG A 111 11.28 -16.57 4.73
CA ARG A 111 12.70 -16.89 4.90
C ARG A 111 13.41 -15.75 5.61
N GLY A 112 14.43 -16.08 6.39
CA GLY A 112 15.26 -15.10 7.08
C GLY A 112 14.63 -14.52 8.37
N TRP A 113 13.48 -15.06 8.83
CA TRP A 113 12.90 -14.61 10.10
C TRP A 113 13.80 -14.90 11.31
N GLU A 114 14.64 -15.92 11.21
CA GLU A 114 15.65 -16.27 12.20
C GLU A 114 16.62 -15.10 12.49
N HIS A 115 16.95 -14.28 11.50
CA HIS A 115 17.80 -13.09 11.72
C HIS A 115 17.06 -11.99 12.51
N VAL A 116 15.77 -11.83 12.25
CA VAL A 116 14.92 -10.91 13.02
C VAL A 116 14.82 -11.38 14.46
N GLN A 117 14.58 -12.69 14.67
CA GLN A 117 14.47 -13.26 16.01
C GLN A 117 15.77 -13.13 16.79
N ALA A 118 16.91 -13.41 16.16
CA ALA A 118 18.23 -13.27 16.80
C ALA A 118 18.50 -11.84 17.30
N ALA A 119 18.16 -10.82 16.50
CA ALA A 119 18.29 -9.42 16.90
C ALA A 119 17.32 -9.05 18.04
N LEU A 120 16.09 -9.58 18.02
CA LEU A 120 15.13 -9.39 19.11
C LEU A 120 15.61 -10.01 20.41
N ASP A 121 16.18 -11.24 20.36
CA ASP A 121 16.69 -11.94 21.52
C ASP A 121 17.94 -11.25 22.10
N ALA A 122 18.74 -10.62 21.24
CA ALA A 122 19.88 -9.79 21.64
C ALA A 122 19.48 -8.40 22.18
N GLY A 123 18.20 -8.01 22.08
CA GLY A 123 17.73 -6.68 22.47
C GLY A 123 18.20 -5.56 21.53
N GLU A 124 18.57 -5.91 20.29
CA GLU A 124 19.04 -4.97 19.29
C GLU A 124 17.87 -4.28 18.54
N GLY A 125 18.14 -3.07 18.04
CA GLY A 125 17.21 -2.37 17.17
C GLY A 125 17.17 -2.99 15.77
N LEU A 126 16.01 -2.90 15.10
CA LEU A 126 15.79 -3.44 13.76
C LEU A 126 15.50 -2.32 12.77
N LEU A 127 16.22 -2.34 11.64
CA LEU A 127 15.94 -1.49 10.48
C LEU A 127 15.57 -2.38 9.29
N PHE A 128 14.31 -2.30 8.86
CA PHE A 128 13.84 -2.99 7.66
C PHE A 128 13.96 -2.09 6.43
N ILE A 129 14.74 -2.53 5.45
CA ILE A 129 14.85 -1.87 4.16
C ILE A 129 14.16 -2.77 3.13
N THR A 130 13.17 -2.24 2.43
CA THR A 130 12.42 -2.98 1.42
C THR A 130 12.31 -2.21 0.11
N PRO A 131 12.59 -2.83 -1.04
CA PRO A 131 12.23 -2.25 -2.32
C PRO A 131 10.70 -2.32 -2.52
N HIS A 132 10.18 -1.46 -3.39
CA HIS A 132 8.76 -1.51 -3.78
C HIS A 132 8.53 -2.65 -4.79
N ILE A 133 8.75 -3.89 -4.36
CA ILE A 133 8.55 -5.12 -5.14
C ILE A 133 7.46 -5.95 -4.47
N GLY A 134 6.48 -6.38 -5.25
CA GLY A 134 5.32 -7.11 -4.72
C GLY A 134 4.47 -6.29 -3.77
N SER A 135 3.77 -6.94 -2.85
CA SER A 135 2.88 -6.29 -1.89
C SER A 135 3.61 -5.92 -0.60
N TYR A 136 4.39 -4.86 -0.63
CA TYR A 136 5.16 -4.40 0.53
C TYR A 136 4.26 -3.96 1.72
N ASP A 137 3.05 -3.46 1.48
CA ASP A 137 2.09 -3.14 2.55
C ASP A 137 1.57 -4.42 3.25
N LEU A 138 1.34 -5.52 2.52
CA LEU A 138 1.05 -6.83 3.12
C LEU A 138 2.24 -7.34 3.93
N ALA A 139 3.46 -7.24 3.40
CA ALA A 139 4.67 -7.63 4.12
C ALA A 139 4.86 -6.79 5.39
N GLY A 140 4.71 -5.47 5.31
CA GLY A 140 4.76 -4.57 6.46
C GLY A 140 3.72 -4.91 7.51
N ARG A 141 2.49 -5.26 7.08
CA ARG A 141 1.42 -5.71 7.98
C ARG A 141 1.78 -7.01 8.68
N TYR A 142 2.30 -7.99 7.94
CA TYR A 142 2.75 -9.28 8.49
C TYR A 142 3.86 -9.10 9.53
N ILE A 143 4.90 -8.31 9.20
CA ILE A 143 6.02 -8.01 10.12
C ILE A 143 5.48 -7.31 11.37
N SER A 144 4.68 -6.26 11.22
CA SER A 144 4.11 -5.48 12.32
C SER A 144 3.29 -6.32 13.31
N GLN A 145 2.66 -7.39 12.86
CA GLN A 145 1.88 -8.30 13.73
C GLN A 145 2.78 -9.19 14.59
N ARG A 146 3.97 -9.54 14.12
CA ARG A 146 4.92 -10.46 14.77
C ARG A 146 5.91 -9.76 15.69
N LEU A 147 6.16 -8.47 15.47
CA LEU A 147 7.06 -7.73 16.35
C LEU A 147 6.40 -7.46 17.71
N PRO A 148 7.17 -7.51 18.82
CA PRO A 148 6.67 -7.19 20.17
C PRO A 148 6.42 -5.70 20.38
N PHE A 149 6.93 -4.83 19.49
CA PHE A 149 6.83 -3.37 19.52
C PHE A 149 6.23 -2.82 18.21
N PRO A 150 5.78 -1.55 18.20
CA PRO A 150 5.27 -0.92 17.00
C PRO A 150 6.32 -0.75 15.91
N LEU A 151 5.97 -1.11 14.66
CA LEU A 151 6.77 -0.81 13.48
C LEU A 151 6.50 0.64 13.06
N THR A 152 7.57 1.44 12.95
CA THR A 152 7.50 2.81 12.40
C THR A 152 7.92 2.81 10.94
N ALA A 153 7.11 3.36 10.06
CA ALA A 153 7.41 3.44 8.63
C ALA A 153 7.38 4.89 8.14
N MET A 154 8.38 5.25 7.34
CA MET A 154 8.33 6.51 6.59
C MET A 154 7.41 6.35 5.39
N TYR A 155 6.56 7.32 5.14
CA TYR A 155 5.72 7.34 3.95
C TYR A 155 5.48 8.77 3.45
N LYS A 156 5.13 8.88 2.18
CA LYS A 156 4.70 10.15 1.59
C LYS A 156 3.18 10.17 1.57
N PRO A 157 2.53 11.13 2.26
CA PRO A 157 1.08 11.21 2.27
C PRO A 157 0.53 11.49 0.88
N PRO A 158 -0.58 10.85 0.48
CA PRO A 158 -1.25 11.14 -0.77
C PRO A 158 -1.86 12.56 -0.74
N LYS A 159 -2.01 13.16 -1.92
CA LYS A 159 -2.59 14.53 -2.03
C LYS A 159 -4.04 14.60 -1.54
N LEU A 160 -4.79 13.52 -1.68
CA LEU A 160 -6.18 13.44 -1.24
C LEU A 160 -6.22 13.10 0.26
N LYS A 161 -6.58 14.06 1.09
CA LYS A 161 -6.60 13.91 2.56
C LYS A 161 -7.48 12.74 3.04
N ALA A 162 -8.64 12.52 2.42
CA ALA A 162 -9.51 11.39 2.75
C ALA A 162 -8.84 10.03 2.50
N MET A 163 -8.03 9.90 1.43
CA MET A 163 -7.24 8.71 1.16
C MET A 163 -6.13 8.54 2.19
N ASP A 164 -5.45 9.63 2.56
CA ASP A 164 -4.39 9.61 3.57
C ASP A 164 -4.91 9.08 4.90
N GLU A 165 -6.04 9.57 5.38
CA GLU A 165 -6.64 9.10 6.63
C GLU A 165 -7.04 7.62 6.59
N VAL A 166 -7.59 7.14 5.47
CA VAL A 166 -7.91 5.72 5.30
C VAL A 166 -6.64 4.87 5.32
N MET A 167 -5.57 5.32 4.67
CA MET A 167 -4.29 4.61 4.66
C MET A 167 -3.62 4.59 6.03
N GLN A 168 -3.59 5.73 6.74
CA GLN A 168 -3.05 5.81 8.10
C GLN A 168 -3.83 4.89 9.04
N ALA A 169 -5.16 4.99 9.05
CA ALA A 169 -6.01 4.11 9.85
C ALA A 169 -5.78 2.62 9.55
N GLY A 170 -5.50 2.29 8.29
CA GLY A 170 -5.16 0.92 7.86
C GLY A 170 -3.82 0.45 8.42
N ARG A 171 -2.78 1.27 8.31
CA ARG A 171 -1.41 0.94 8.76
C ARG A 171 -1.30 0.79 10.27
N VAL A 172 -1.99 1.60 11.05
CA VAL A 172 -1.96 1.52 12.53
C VAL A 172 -2.84 0.42 13.11
N ARG A 173 -3.66 -0.26 12.30
CA ARG A 173 -4.51 -1.38 12.77
C ARG A 173 -3.75 -2.57 13.34
N GLY A 174 -2.48 -2.74 12.99
CA GLY A 174 -1.59 -3.64 13.70
C GLY A 174 -0.96 -2.94 14.89
N LYS A 175 0.36 -3.07 15.02
CA LYS A 175 1.19 -2.31 15.97
C LYS A 175 2.01 -1.25 15.22
N GLY A 176 1.59 -0.85 14.01
CA GLY A 176 2.30 0.15 13.20
C GLY A 176 2.10 1.56 13.74
N LYS A 177 3.13 2.39 13.55
CA LYS A 177 3.10 3.85 13.67
C LYS A 177 3.59 4.47 12.37
N THR A 178 3.00 5.57 11.95
CA THR A 178 3.41 6.38 10.80
C THR A 178 3.83 7.75 11.24
#